data_b56b3d19aed7434255d9f92a35b148de
#
_entry.id   b56b3d19aed7434255d9f92a35b148de
#
_cell.length_a   1.000
_cell.length_b   1.000
_cell.length_c   1.000
_cell.angle_alpha   90.00
_cell.angle_beta   90.00
_cell.angle_gamma   90.00
#
_symmetry.space_group_name_H-M   'P 1'
#
loop_
_entity.id
_entity.type
_entity.pdbx_description
1 polymer ?
#
loop_
_entity_poly.entity_id
_entity_poly.type
_entity_poly.pdbx_seq_one_letter_code
_entity_poly.pdbx_strand_id
1 'polypeptide(L)'
;MIPRELISHLRQKIVVEVFDYQVLADALSGYRKPRDTITRLLASGTIVRIKKGLYCFGEAFRKEPVSREYVANLIYGPSYVSLDYALAYHGLIPERVETVTSVTTGRSREFDTPFGAFSYRMLIRPRYSVGALLETADHLRFLIASPEKALADKVWTDKRFSGRPASDFDAYLSEDLRIDPEDLAALDRSRLQSIARSYDSAKIESLVAYLERLEVPAHA
;
A
#
# COMPACT_ATOMS: atom_id res chain seq x y z
N MET A 1 10.13 -6.23 34.44
CA MET A 1 11.00 -5.27 33.76
C MET A 1 11.89 -6.02 32.79
N ILE A 2 12.06 -5.54 31.55
CA ILE A 2 12.99 -6.14 30.58
C ILE A 2 14.39 -5.58 30.84
N PRO A 3 15.44 -6.45 30.93
CA PRO A 3 16.80 -5.99 31.09
C PRO A 3 17.25 -5.12 29.91
N ARG A 4 17.96 -4.04 30.16
CA ARG A 4 18.51 -3.14 29.12
C ARG A 4 19.45 -3.89 28.17
N GLU A 5 20.20 -4.84 28.69
CA GLU A 5 21.10 -5.71 27.92
C GLU A 5 20.36 -6.50 26.84
N LEU A 6 19.17 -7.02 27.14
CA LEU A 6 18.35 -7.75 26.16
C LEU A 6 17.89 -6.80 25.03
N ILE A 7 17.49 -5.57 25.36
CA ILE A 7 17.07 -4.60 24.36
C ILE A 7 18.25 -4.23 23.46
N SER A 8 19.41 -3.95 24.04
CA SER A 8 20.65 -3.66 23.30
C SER A 8 21.04 -4.82 22.39
N HIS A 9 20.96 -6.06 22.89
CA HIS A 9 21.22 -7.26 22.10
C HIS A 9 20.28 -7.39 20.90
N LEU A 10 18.96 -7.21 21.12
CA LEU A 10 17.98 -7.26 20.03
C LEU A 10 18.28 -6.16 18.98
N ARG A 11 18.60 -4.95 19.41
CA ARG A 11 18.93 -3.83 18.49
C ARG A 11 20.22 -4.02 17.72
N GLN A 12 21.17 -4.80 18.23
CA GLN A 12 22.38 -5.19 17.50
C GLN A 12 22.10 -6.28 16.45
N LYS A 13 21.20 -7.19 16.76
CA LYS A 13 20.85 -8.32 15.87
C LYS A 13 19.77 -7.94 14.83
N ILE A 14 18.85 -7.05 15.19
CA ILE A 14 17.71 -6.66 14.35
C ILE A 14 17.90 -5.18 14.00
N VAL A 15 18.37 -4.92 12.79
CA VAL A 15 18.68 -3.57 12.29
C VAL A 15 17.47 -2.83 11.71
N VAL A 16 16.41 -3.57 11.37
CA VAL A 16 15.16 -3.04 10.81
C VAL A 16 14.11 -2.82 11.88
N GLU A 17 13.19 -1.87 11.66
CA GLU A 17 12.13 -1.60 12.63
C GLU A 17 11.01 -2.65 12.60
N VAL A 18 10.69 -3.19 11.43
CA VAL A 18 9.67 -4.24 11.23
C VAL A 18 10.36 -5.54 10.85
N PHE A 19 10.02 -6.61 11.54
CA PHE A 19 10.67 -7.92 11.39
C PHE A 19 9.67 -9.07 11.62
N ASP A 20 9.96 -10.21 11.05
CA ASP A 20 9.15 -11.41 11.22
C ASP A 20 9.55 -12.24 12.45
N TYR A 21 8.79 -13.31 12.69
CA TYR A 21 9.03 -14.23 13.79
C TYR A 21 10.40 -14.92 13.68
N GLN A 22 10.88 -15.23 12.46
CA GLN A 22 12.15 -15.94 12.27
C GLN A 22 13.32 -15.05 12.70
N VAL A 23 13.35 -13.80 12.24
CA VAL A 23 14.36 -12.82 12.65
C VAL A 23 14.38 -12.65 14.17
N LEU A 24 13.20 -12.56 14.80
CA LEU A 24 13.10 -12.46 16.27
C LEU A 24 13.58 -13.72 16.98
N ALA A 25 13.21 -14.89 16.50
CA ALA A 25 13.61 -16.17 17.05
C ALA A 25 15.13 -16.38 16.95
N ASP A 26 15.72 -16.04 15.81
CA ASP A 26 17.16 -16.12 15.58
C ASP A 26 17.94 -15.17 16.50
N ALA A 27 17.46 -13.94 16.70
CA ALA A 27 18.03 -12.98 17.65
C ALA A 27 17.97 -13.49 19.10
N LEU A 28 17.02 -14.35 19.43
CA LEU A 28 16.82 -14.94 20.76
C LEU A 28 17.34 -16.38 20.89
N SER A 29 18.03 -16.92 19.88
CA SER A 29 18.48 -18.33 19.87
C SER A 29 19.40 -18.70 21.05
N GLY A 30 20.16 -17.75 21.60
CA GLY A 30 21.01 -17.95 22.79
C GLY A 30 20.25 -17.93 24.13
N TYR A 31 18.95 -17.67 24.14
CA TYR A 31 18.15 -17.61 25.36
C TYR A 31 17.49 -18.97 25.65
N ARG A 32 17.49 -19.37 26.93
CA ARG A 32 16.96 -20.68 27.37
C ARG A 32 15.49 -20.91 27.02
N LYS A 33 14.67 -19.80 26.97
CA LYS A 33 13.24 -19.84 26.71
C LYS A 33 12.82 -18.70 25.74
N PRO A 34 13.14 -18.81 24.44
CA PRO A 34 12.86 -17.72 23.49
C PRO A 34 11.38 -17.31 23.46
N ARG A 35 10.44 -18.27 23.47
CA ARG A 35 8.99 -17.99 23.42
C ARG A 35 8.50 -17.21 24.65
N ASP A 36 8.94 -17.56 25.84
CA ASP A 36 8.58 -16.84 27.06
C ASP A 36 9.19 -15.43 27.04
N THR A 37 10.38 -15.28 26.47
CA THR A 37 11.02 -13.97 26.28
C THR A 37 10.23 -13.12 25.32
N ILE A 38 9.76 -13.65 24.18
CA ILE A 38 8.88 -12.95 23.25
C ILE A 38 7.59 -12.48 23.95
N THR A 39 6.95 -13.36 24.75
CA THR A 39 5.75 -13.01 25.50
C THR A 39 6.00 -11.82 26.45
N ARG A 40 7.15 -11.82 27.15
CA ARG A 40 7.52 -10.71 28.04
C ARG A 40 7.82 -9.42 27.29
N LEU A 41 8.48 -9.50 26.12
CA LEU A 41 8.76 -8.35 25.26
C LEU A 41 7.47 -7.70 24.73
N LEU A 42 6.47 -8.51 24.36
CA LEU A 42 5.13 -8.05 23.99
C LEU A 42 4.40 -7.40 25.17
N ALA A 43 4.40 -8.07 26.32
CA ALA A 43 3.72 -7.56 27.52
C ALA A 43 4.31 -6.24 28.03
N SER A 44 5.61 -6.02 27.83
CA SER A 44 6.28 -4.77 28.22
C SER A 44 6.20 -3.66 27.18
N GLY A 45 5.62 -3.91 25.99
CA GLY A 45 5.62 -2.97 24.89
C GLY A 45 6.99 -2.74 24.25
N THR A 46 8.02 -3.56 24.59
CA THR A 46 9.34 -3.47 23.94
C THR A 46 9.24 -3.82 22.46
N ILE A 47 8.39 -4.78 22.13
CA ILE A 47 7.96 -5.07 20.75
C ILE A 47 6.43 -5.01 20.68
N VAL A 48 5.93 -4.68 19.50
CA VAL A 48 4.50 -4.65 19.19
C VAL A 48 4.22 -5.67 18.10
N ARG A 49 3.15 -6.43 18.24
CA ARG A 49 2.70 -7.35 17.19
C ARG A 49 1.83 -6.61 16.18
N ILE A 50 2.28 -6.52 14.94
CA ILE A 50 1.49 -5.97 13.82
C ILE A 50 0.40 -6.98 13.43
N LYS A 51 0.81 -8.24 13.21
CA LYS A 51 -0.06 -9.40 13.02
C LYS A 51 0.65 -10.67 13.52
N LYS A 52 -0.01 -11.81 13.47
CA LYS A 52 0.64 -13.10 13.77
C LYS A 52 1.86 -13.30 12.88
N GLY A 53 3.05 -13.39 13.47
CA GLY A 53 4.31 -13.61 12.78
C GLY A 53 5.02 -12.33 12.30
N LEU A 54 4.44 -11.15 12.44
CA LEU A 54 5.05 -9.86 12.07
C LEU A 54 5.04 -8.92 13.26
N TYR A 55 6.17 -8.34 13.57
CA TYR A 55 6.42 -7.50 14.74
C TYR A 55 7.17 -6.23 14.37
N CYS A 56 7.15 -5.26 15.26
CA CYS A 56 8.06 -4.12 15.23
C CYS A 56 8.54 -3.78 16.63
N PHE A 57 9.58 -2.95 16.73
CA PHE A 57 9.94 -2.37 18.02
C PHE A 57 8.83 -1.42 18.53
N GLY A 58 8.64 -1.38 19.85
CA GLY A 58 7.75 -0.42 20.48
C GLY A 58 8.25 1.02 20.30
N GLU A 59 7.36 1.98 20.43
CA GLU A 59 7.65 3.39 20.14
C GLU A 59 8.88 3.93 20.86
N ALA A 60 9.03 3.61 22.15
CA ALA A 60 10.20 4.02 22.96
C ALA A 60 11.51 3.35 22.53
N PHE A 61 11.47 2.34 21.68
CA PHE A 61 12.63 1.54 21.26
C PHE A 61 12.91 1.60 19.77
N ARG A 62 12.03 2.23 18.99
CA ARG A 62 12.22 2.50 17.56
C ARG A 62 13.24 3.61 17.34
N LYS A 63 14.03 3.48 16.28
CA LYS A 63 14.93 4.54 15.80
C LYS A 63 14.25 5.43 14.77
N GLU A 64 13.31 4.84 14.02
CA GLU A 64 12.60 5.48 12.91
C GLU A 64 11.09 5.17 12.98
N PRO A 65 10.24 6.04 12.43
CA PRO A 65 8.81 5.75 12.28
C PRO A 65 8.57 4.48 11.46
N VAL A 66 7.47 3.81 11.72
CA VAL A 66 7.04 2.65 10.92
C VAL A 66 6.26 3.15 9.70
N SER A 67 6.78 2.92 8.49
CA SER A 67 6.06 3.20 7.25
C SER A 67 4.86 2.25 7.12
N ARG A 68 3.69 2.82 6.92
CA ARG A 68 2.44 2.06 6.73
C ARG A 68 2.43 1.38 5.35
N GLU A 69 2.99 1.99 4.34
CA GLU A 69 3.12 1.46 2.97
C GLU A 69 4.00 0.21 2.95
N TYR A 70 5.15 0.29 3.63
CA TYR A 70 6.05 -0.85 3.79
C TYR A 70 5.37 -2.00 4.56
N VAL A 71 4.69 -1.67 5.66
CA VAL A 71 3.93 -2.64 6.46
C VAL A 71 2.81 -3.29 5.65
N ALA A 72 2.11 -2.54 4.78
CA ALA A 72 1.08 -3.08 3.90
C ALA A 72 1.61 -4.21 3.02
N ASN A 73 2.80 -4.03 2.42
CA ASN A 73 3.41 -5.09 1.61
C ASN A 73 3.80 -6.33 2.43
N LEU A 74 4.16 -6.15 3.72
CA LEU A 74 4.54 -7.25 4.61
C LEU A 74 3.35 -7.98 5.25
N ILE A 75 2.23 -7.28 5.46
CA ILE A 75 1.04 -7.88 6.07
C ILE A 75 0.48 -8.99 5.17
N TYR A 76 0.31 -8.72 3.89
CA TYR A 76 -0.31 -9.69 2.99
C TYR A 76 0.25 -9.57 1.58
N GLY A 77 1.08 -10.53 1.18
CA GLY A 77 1.74 -10.55 -0.13
C GLY A 77 1.34 -11.77 -0.98
N PRO A 78 1.59 -11.70 -2.29
CA PRO A 78 2.09 -10.51 -2.98
C PRO A 78 1.04 -9.40 -3.07
N SER A 79 1.44 -8.16 -2.82
CA SER A 79 0.56 -6.98 -2.88
C SER A 79 1.35 -5.72 -3.21
N TYR A 80 0.65 -4.69 -3.66
CA TYR A 80 1.15 -3.31 -3.76
C TYR A 80 0.06 -2.36 -3.24
N VAL A 81 0.46 -1.22 -2.68
CA VAL A 81 -0.45 -0.16 -2.26
C VAL A 81 -1.13 0.43 -3.49
N SER A 82 -2.46 0.63 -3.46
CA SER A 82 -3.24 1.09 -4.61
C SER A 82 -4.55 1.73 -4.18
N LEU A 83 -5.44 1.98 -5.16
CA LEU A 83 -6.78 2.53 -4.93
C LEU A 83 -6.72 3.90 -4.26
N ASP A 84 -7.66 4.21 -3.37
CA ASP A 84 -7.79 5.51 -2.73
C ASP A 84 -6.51 5.95 -2.02
N TYR A 85 -5.83 5.04 -1.33
CA TYR A 85 -4.60 5.39 -0.61
C TYR A 85 -3.48 5.81 -1.58
N ALA A 86 -3.31 5.09 -2.68
CA ALA A 86 -2.29 5.45 -3.68
C ALA A 86 -2.67 6.72 -4.43
N LEU A 87 -3.97 6.95 -4.72
CA LEU A 87 -4.44 8.21 -5.32
C LEU A 87 -4.12 9.39 -4.40
N ALA A 88 -4.38 9.27 -3.09
CA ALA A 88 -4.02 10.30 -2.11
C ALA A 88 -2.50 10.47 -1.96
N TYR A 89 -1.74 9.36 -1.96
CA TYR A 89 -0.27 9.38 -1.87
C TYR A 89 0.36 10.16 -3.03
N HIS A 90 -0.18 10.02 -4.24
CA HIS A 90 0.26 10.74 -5.43
C HIS A 90 -0.36 12.14 -5.56
N GLY A 91 -1.21 12.56 -4.63
CA GLY A 91 -1.86 13.87 -4.65
C GLY A 91 -3.01 13.99 -5.66
N LEU A 92 -3.48 12.89 -6.26
CA LEU A 92 -4.57 12.91 -7.22
C LEU A 92 -5.93 13.20 -6.59
N ILE A 93 -6.14 12.81 -5.33
CA ILE A 93 -7.37 13.10 -4.60
C ILE A 93 -7.05 13.93 -3.35
N PRO A 94 -7.90 14.89 -2.97
CA PRO A 94 -7.67 15.77 -1.82
C PRO A 94 -7.92 15.08 -0.48
N GLU A 95 -8.59 13.92 -0.47
CA GLU A 95 -8.97 13.22 0.74
C GLU A 95 -7.77 12.60 1.45
N ARG A 96 -7.73 12.75 2.77
CA ARG A 96 -6.87 11.96 3.62
C ARG A 96 -7.45 10.56 3.78
N VAL A 97 -6.76 9.55 3.29
CA VAL A 97 -7.18 8.16 3.35
C VAL A 97 -6.55 7.46 4.55
N GLU A 98 -7.36 7.11 5.55
CA GLU A 98 -6.86 6.47 6.78
C GLU A 98 -6.56 4.98 6.61
N THR A 99 -7.34 4.25 5.80
CA THR A 99 -7.10 2.84 5.54
C THR A 99 -6.07 2.68 4.42
N VAL A 100 -4.97 1.96 4.66
CA VAL A 100 -4.04 1.62 3.57
C VAL A 100 -4.69 0.58 2.67
N THR A 101 -5.09 1.01 1.49
CA THR A 101 -5.71 0.15 0.48
C THR A 101 -4.64 -0.44 -0.43
N SER A 102 -4.75 -1.71 -0.74
CA SER A 102 -3.79 -2.47 -1.54
C SER A 102 -4.51 -3.42 -2.51
N VAL A 103 -3.78 -3.84 -3.52
CA VAL A 103 -4.20 -4.87 -4.46
C VAL A 103 -3.32 -6.11 -4.29
N THR A 104 -3.91 -7.29 -4.45
CA THR A 104 -3.25 -8.58 -4.28
C THR A 104 -3.73 -9.60 -5.31
N THR A 105 -2.91 -10.60 -5.62
CA THR A 105 -3.37 -11.78 -6.38
C THR A 105 -4.06 -12.85 -5.52
N GLY A 106 -4.01 -12.69 -4.20
CA GLY A 106 -4.69 -13.53 -3.24
C GLY A 106 -6.16 -13.12 -3.05
N ARG A 107 -6.83 -13.73 -2.08
CA ARG A 107 -8.21 -13.37 -1.71
C ARG A 107 -8.27 -11.97 -1.08
N SER A 108 -9.34 -11.24 -1.33
CA SER A 108 -9.58 -9.97 -0.62
C SER A 108 -9.63 -10.19 0.88
N ARG A 109 -8.96 -9.31 1.64
CA ARG A 109 -8.85 -9.37 3.11
C ARG A 109 -8.74 -7.99 3.70
N GLU A 110 -9.06 -7.92 4.99
CA GLU A 110 -8.90 -6.74 5.82
C GLU A 110 -8.16 -7.11 7.09
N PHE A 111 -7.36 -6.18 7.61
CA PHE A 111 -6.59 -6.35 8.82
C PHE A 111 -6.65 -5.06 9.64
N ASP A 112 -7.03 -5.20 10.91
CA ASP A 112 -6.89 -4.16 11.91
C ASP A 112 -5.62 -4.39 12.71
N THR A 113 -4.80 -3.36 12.81
CA THR A 113 -3.49 -3.43 13.44
C THR A 113 -3.26 -2.21 14.34
N PRO A 114 -2.24 -2.23 15.22
CA PRO A 114 -1.84 -1.04 15.96
C PRO A 114 -1.41 0.15 15.08
N PHE A 115 -1.19 -0.08 13.77
CA PHE A 115 -0.83 0.96 12.79
C PHE A 115 -2.01 1.38 11.89
N GLY A 116 -3.23 1.02 12.28
CA GLY A 116 -4.46 1.30 11.56
C GLY A 116 -4.96 0.13 10.71
N ALA A 117 -5.96 0.43 9.89
CA ALA A 117 -6.61 -0.55 9.03
C ALA A 117 -5.87 -0.71 7.69
N PHE A 118 -5.83 -1.95 7.20
CA PHE A 118 -5.27 -2.33 5.90
C PHE A 118 -6.29 -3.17 5.15
N SER A 119 -6.58 -2.83 3.90
CA SER A 119 -7.49 -3.59 3.06
C SER A 119 -6.83 -4.03 1.76
N TYR A 120 -7.16 -5.24 1.30
CA TYR A 120 -6.60 -5.86 0.11
C TYR A 120 -7.72 -6.31 -0.81
N ARG A 121 -7.68 -5.84 -2.05
CA ARG A 121 -8.63 -6.22 -3.11
C ARG A 121 -7.94 -7.17 -4.09
N MET A 122 -8.63 -8.25 -4.44
CA MET A 122 -8.11 -9.25 -5.37
C MET A 122 -8.17 -8.74 -6.81
N LEU A 123 -7.04 -8.86 -7.52
CA LEU A 123 -6.94 -8.76 -8.97
C LEU A 123 -6.34 -10.03 -9.54
N ILE A 124 -6.79 -10.43 -10.73
CA ILE A 124 -6.17 -11.53 -11.48
C ILE A 124 -4.77 -11.12 -11.95
N ARG A 125 -3.88 -12.10 -12.12
CA ARG A 125 -2.47 -11.88 -12.45
C ARG A 125 -2.22 -10.93 -13.63
N PRO A 126 -2.89 -11.03 -14.78
CA PRO A 126 -2.65 -10.11 -15.90
C PRO A 126 -2.83 -8.64 -15.50
N ARG A 127 -3.87 -8.33 -14.73
CA ARG A 127 -4.17 -6.98 -14.26
C ARG A 127 -3.25 -6.52 -13.14
N TYR A 128 -2.75 -7.45 -12.33
CA TYR A 128 -1.87 -7.17 -11.19
C TYR A 128 -0.46 -6.77 -11.63
N SER A 129 0.09 -7.37 -12.67
CA SER A 129 1.53 -7.32 -12.98
C SER A 129 2.02 -6.03 -13.64
N VAL A 130 1.12 -5.16 -14.11
CA VAL A 130 1.49 -3.95 -14.88
C VAL A 130 1.16 -2.68 -14.07
N GLY A 131 2.10 -1.74 -14.00
CA GLY A 131 1.92 -0.41 -13.44
C GLY A 131 2.20 -0.28 -11.94
N ALA A 132 2.71 -1.33 -11.26
CA ALA A 132 3.26 -1.19 -9.92
C ALA A 132 4.70 -0.65 -9.98
N LEU A 133 5.03 0.25 -9.06
CA LEU A 133 6.34 0.90 -8.91
C LEU A 133 6.98 0.45 -7.60
N LEU A 134 8.31 0.47 -7.57
CA LEU A 134 9.08 0.31 -6.37
C LEU A 134 9.52 1.70 -5.89
N GLU A 135 8.82 2.20 -4.87
CA GLU A 135 9.13 3.48 -4.24
C GLU A 135 10.10 3.31 -3.09
N THR A 136 10.82 4.41 -2.77
CA THR A 136 11.73 4.48 -1.64
C THR A 136 11.39 5.69 -0.81
N ALA A 137 10.99 5.47 0.44
CA ALA A 137 10.82 6.52 1.43
C ALA A 137 11.54 6.12 2.73
N ASP A 138 12.26 7.04 3.35
CA ASP A 138 12.99 6.83 4.60
C ASP A 138 13.83 5.54 4.61
N HIS A 139 14.57 5.29 3.51
CA HIS A 139 15.40 4.10 3.29
C HIS A 139 14.62 2.77 3.15
N LEU A 140 13.29 2.79 3.25
CA LEU A 140 12.43 1.63 3.05
C LEU A 140 11.90 1.59 1.61
N ARG A 141 11.86 0.40 1.05
CA ARG A 141 11.36 0.15 -0.30
C ARG A 141 10.05 -0.59 -0.24
N PHE A 142 9.03 -0.07 -0.92
CA PHE A 142 7.71 -0.69 -0.98
C PHE A 142 7.11 -0.60 -2.38
N LEU A 143 6.19 -1.51 -2.67
CA LEU A 143 5.47 -1.55 -3.92
C LEU A 143 4.20 -0.72 -3.81
N ILE A 144 4.01 0.19 -4.75
CA ILE A 144 2.82 1.05 -4.89
C ILE A 144 2.41 1.15 -6.36
N ALA A 145 1.13 1.30 -6.62
CA ALA A 145 0.63 1.59 -7.97
C ALA A 145 1.15 2.94 -8.45
N SER A 146 1.48 3.05 -9.75
CA SER A 146 1.65 4.37 -10.37
C SER A 146 0.31 5.15 -10.32
N PRO A 147 0.32 6.49 -10.50
CA PRO A 147 -0.92 7.28 -10.57
C PRO A 147 -1.97 6.68 -11.51
N GLU A 148 -1.55 6.31 -12.72
CA GLU A 148 -2.39 5.71 -13.75
C GLU A 148 -2.93 4.35 -13.32
N LYS A 149 -2.08 3.56 -12.66
CA LYS A 149 -2.46 2.23 -12.16
C LYS A 149 -3.43 2.33 -10.99
N ALA A 150 -3.18 3.24 -10.05
CA ALA A 150 -4.08 3.49 -8.92
C ALA A 150 -5.47 3.90 -9.40
N LEU A 151 -5.55 4.77 -10.41
CA LEU A 151 -6.80 5.20 -11.03
C LEU A 151 -7.50 4.03 -11.73
N ALA A 152 -6.79 3.24 -12.54
CA ALA A 152 -7.36 2.08 -13.20
C ALA A 152 -7.87 1.03 -12.21
N ASP A 153 -7.11 0.74 -11.14
CA ASP A 153 -7.52 -0.16 -10.06
C ASP A 153 -8.79 0.35 -9.37
N LYS A 154 -8.86 1.66 -9.08
CA LYS A 154 -10.01 2.31 -8.45
C LYS A 154 -11.25 2.20 -9.33
N VAL A 155 -11.16 2.62 -10.58
CA VAL A 155 -12.24 2.54 -11.56
C VAL A 155 -12.71 1.08 -11.72
N TRP A 156 -11.78 0.13 -11.85
CA TRP A 156 -12.12 -1.28 -12.01
C TRP A 156 -12.84 -1.87 -10.81
N THR A 157 -12.39 -1.55 -9.60
CA THR A 157 -12.93 -2.14 -8.36
C THR A 157 -14.22 -1.50 -7.90
N ASP A 158 -14.52 -0.28 -8.32
CA ASP A 158 -15.80 0.37 -8.03
C ASP A 158 -16.92 -0.21 -8.87
N LYS A 159 -17.70 -1.10 -8.25
CA LYS A 159 -18.82 -1.79 -8.90
C LYS A 159 -20.05 -0.91 -9.07
N ARG A 160 -20.14 0.22 -8.36
CA ARG A 160 -21.26 1.17 -8.47
C ARG A 160 -21.13 2.04 -9.71
N PHE A 161 -19.91 2.27 -10.16
CA PHE A 161 -19.60 3.01 -11.38
C PHE A 161 -19.50 2.05 -12.57
N SER A 162 -20.35 2.24 -13.61
CA SER A 162 -20.37 1.38 -14.79
C SER A 162 -19.28 1.75 -15.81
N GLY A 163 -18.93 3.02 -15.89
CA GLY A 163 -18.08 3.60 -16.94
C GLY A 163 -18.74 3.65 -18.32
N ARG A 164 -20.08 3.63 -18.37
CA ARG A 164 -20.87 3.72 -19.59
C ARG A 164 -22.15 4.52 -19.32
N PRO A 165 -22.42 5.57 -20.11
CA PRO A 165 -21.61 6.09 -21.23
C PRO A 165 -20.29 6.71 -20.77
N ALA A 166 -19.41 7.03 -21.72
CA ALA A 166 -18.09 7.64 -21.44
C ALA A 166 -18.23 9.03 -20.78
N SER A 167 -19.33 9.73 -20.98
CA SER A 167 -19.66 11.02 -20.30
C SER A 167 -19.72 10.90 -18.79
N ASP A 168 -20.02 9.70 -18.24
CA ASP A 168 -20.12 9.50 -16.80
C ASP A 168 -18.75 9.61 -16.11
N PHE A 169 -17.65 9.47 -16.86
CA PHE A 169 -16.32 9.66 -16.31
C PHE A 169 -16.07 11.10 -15.84
N ASP A 170 -16.68 12.08 -16.50
CA ASP A 170 -16.52 13.47 -16.10
C ASP A 170 -16.99 13.68 -14.65
N ALA A 171 -18.25 13.36 -14.36
CA ALA A 171 -18.79 13.45 -13.01
C ALA A 171 -18.05 12.53 -12.01
N TYR A 172 -17.73 11.28 -12.42
CA TYR A 172 -17.04 10.35 -11.53
C TYR A 172 -15.63 10.82 -11.13
N LEU A 173 -14.86 11.37 -12.06
CA LEU A 173 -13.50 11.83 -11.80
C LEU A 173 -13.46 13.18 -11.11
N SER A 174 -14.31 14.14 -11.55
CA SER A 174 -14.30 15.51 -11.02
C SER A 174 -15.15 15.70 -9.77
N GLU A 175 -16.31 15.01 -9.65
CA GLU A 175 -17.22 15.20 -8.52
C GLU A 175 -17.05 14.11 -7.45
N ASP A 176 -17.03 12.81 -7.84
CA ASP A 176 -16.92 11.71 -6.89
C ASP A 176 -15.49 11.54 -6.36
N LEU A 177 -14.48 11.54 -7.25
CA LEU A 177 -13.08 11.40 -6.87
C LEU A 177 -12.39 12.74 -6.65
N ARG A 178 -12.98 13.85 -7.11
CA ARG A 178 -12.47 15.23 -6.99
C ARG A 178 -11.03 15.37 -7.48
N ILE A 179 -10.70 14.68 -8.57
CA ILE A 179 -9.39 14.78 -9.23
C ILE A 179 -9.39 16.05 -10.09
N ASP A 180 -8.34 16.85 -9.94
CA ASP A 180 -8.16 18.04 -10.75
C ASP A 180 -7.97 17.66 -12.23
N PRO A 181 -8.64 18.35 -13.19
CA PRO A 181 -8.43 18.11 -14.62
C PRO A 181 -6.96 18.25 -15.06
N GLU A 182 -6.18 19.12 -14.44
CA GLU A 182 -4.75 19.27 -14.73
C GLU A 182 -3.96 18.00 -14.35
N ASP A 183 -4.27 17.39 -13.20
CA ASP A 183 -3.65 16.14 -12.76
C ASP A 183 -4.03 14.98 -13.69
N LEU A 184 -5.28 14.93 -14.16
CA LEU A 184 -5.71 13.95 -15.17
C LEU A 184 -4.98 14.14 -16.51
N ALA A 185 -4.76 15.38 -16.91
CA ALA A 185 -4.03 15.69 -18.14
C ALA A 185 -2.54 15.33 -18.04
N ALA A 186 -1.95 15.40 -16.84
CA ALA A 186 -0.54 15.07 -16.58
C ALA A 186 -0.23 13.56 -16.57
N LEU A 187 -1.24 12.68 -16.53
CA LEU A 187 -1.05 11.23 -16.53
C LEU A 187 -0.32 10.73 -17.79
N ASP A 188 0.59 9.78 -17.62
CA ASP A 188 1.33 9.17 -18.72
C ASP A 188 0.42 8.32 -19.62
N ARG A 189 0.15 8.81 -20.83
CA ARG A 189 -0.74 8.17 -21.81
C ARG A 189 -0.22 6.81 -22.27
N SER A 190 1.08 6.63 -22.41
CA SER A 190 1.68 5.35 -22.84
C SER A 190 1.52 4.27 -21.76
N ARG A 191 1.69 4.68 -20.50
CA ARG A 191 1.47 3.81 -19.33
C ARG A 191 0.00 3.44 -19.18
N LEU A 192 -0.91 4.40 -19.33
CA LEU A 192 -2.37 4.15 -19.34
C LEU A 192 -2.78 3.12 -20.38
N GLN A 193 -2.29 3.24 -21.62
CA GLN A 193 -2.57 2.28 -22.69
C GLN A 193 -2.02 0.89 -22.38
N SER A 194 -0.81 0.80 -21.79
CA SER A 194 -0.22 -0.47 -21.38
C SER A 194 -1.04 -1.15 -20.27
N ILE A 195 -1.50 -0.37 -19.30
CA ILE A 195 -2.38 -0.83 -18.22
C ILE A 195 -3.71 -1.31 -18.81
N ALA A 196 -4.36 -0.52 -19.69
CA ALA A 196 -5.64 -0.88 -20.31
C ALA A 196 -5.59 -2.22 -21.01
N ARG A 197 -4.54 -2.48 -21.79
CA ARG A 197 -4.32 -3.79 -22.43
C ARG A 197 -4.28 -4.95 -21.44
N SER A 198 -3.66 -4.74 -20.27
CA SER A 198 -3.59 -5.77 -19.22
C SER A 198 -4.92 -6.04 -18.54
N TYR A 199 -5.83 -5.05 -18.54
CA TYR A 199 -7.16 -5.20 -17.94
C TYR A 199 -8.14 -5.97 -18.82
N ASP A 200 -7.99 -5.88 -20.13
CA ASP A 200 -8.92 -6.48 -21.09
C ASP A 200 -10.37 -6.17 -20.68
N SER A 201 -10.70 -4.87 -20.67
CA SER A 201 -11.95 -4.37 -20.10
C SER A 201 -12.44 -3.12 -20.80
N ALA A 202 -13.62 -3.18 -21.37
CA ALA A 202 -14.28 -2.03 -21.99
C ALA A 202 -14.44 -0.83 -21.05
N LYS A 203 -14.55 -1.05 -19.74
CA LYS A 203 -14.61 0.01 -18.74
C LYS A 203 -13.29 0.78 -18.65
N ILE A 204 -12.16 0.08 -18.68
CA ILE A 204 -10.83 0.71 -18.63
C ILE A 204 -10.46 1.30 -19.99
N GLU A 205 -10.85 0.68 -21.10
CA GLU A 205 -10.72 1.27 -22.43
C GLU A 205 -11.50 2.59 -22.54
N SER A 206 -12.72 2.65 -21.99
CA SER A 206 -13.51 3.89 -21.93
C SER A 206 -12.86 4.98 -21.08
N LEU A 207 -12.20 4.60 -19.96
CA LEU A 207 -11.41 5.53 -19.16
C LEU A 207 -10.26 6.13 -19.98
N VAL A 208 -9.49 5.28 -20.68
CA VAL A 208 -8.38 5.76 -21.52
C VAL A 208 -8.89 6.67 -22.63
N ALA A 209 -9.94 6.27 -23.34
CA ALA A 209 -10.56 7.09 -24.40
C ALA A 209 -11.10 8.43 -23.89
N TYR A 210 -11.60 8.48 -22.65
CA TYR A 210 -11.99 9.73 -21.99
C TYR A 210 -10.77 10.61 -21.72
N LEU A 211 -9.74 10.05 -21.08
CA LEU A 211 -8.52 10.79 -20.74
C LEU A 211 -7.75 11.28 -21.98
N GLU A 212 -7.77 10.56 -23.09
CA GLU A 212 -7.14 10.98 -24.34
C GLU A 212 -7.84 12.21 -24.99
N ARG A 213 -9.09 12.48 -24.64
CA ARG A 213 -9.83 13.65 -25.11
C ARG A 213 -9.62 14.90 -24.25
N LEU A 214 -9.09 14.72 -23.04
CA LEU A 214 -8.74 15.86 -22.20
C LEU A 214 -7.58 16.61 -22.87
N GLU A 215 -7.83 17.85 -23.25
CA GLU A 215 -6.77 18.72 -23.77
C GLU A 215 -5.79 19.00 -22.64
N VAL A 216 -4.50 18.87 -22.93
CA VAL A 216 -3.46 19.37 -22.04
C VAL A 216 -3.58 20.90 -22.06
N PRO A 217 -3.85 21.56 -20.91
CA PRO A 217 -3.89 23.01 -20.88
C PRO A 217 -2.57 23.53 -21.45
N ALA A 218 -2.64 24.32 -22.51
CA ALA A 218 -1.45 25.02 -23.00
C ALA A 218 -0.99 25.96 -21.89
N HIS A 219 0.17 25.66 -21.29
CA HIS A 219 0.78 26.57 -20.34
C HIS A 219 0.96 27.93 -21.00
N ALA A 220 0.21 28.93 -20.53
CA ALA A 220 0.39 30.31 -20.90
C ALA A 220 1.60 30.92 -20.20
#